data_b31a4989f1410f947c9455c3761e2776
#
_entry.id   b31a4989f1410f947c9455c3761e2776
#
_cell.length_a   1.000
_cell.length_b   1.000
_cell.length_c   1.000
_cell.angle_alpha   90.00
_cell.angle_beta   90.00
_cell.angle_gamma   90.00
#
_symmetry.space_group_name_H-M   'P 1'
#
loop_
_entity.id
_entity.type
_entity.pdbx_description
1 polymer ?
#
loop_
_entity_poly.entity_id
_entity_poly.type
_entity_poly.pdbx_seq_one_letter_code
_entity_poly.pdbx_strand_id
1 'polypeptide(L)'
;MTVKSTLQQQLETLSAARYPLHMPGHKRRTLPAPGLGCAAWDMTEIDGADDLHDADGILAAAMQRTAALYGSRRCWYLVGGSTVGLLAGIRALAPFGSEVIVARNCHKAVYHALELGQLTAHYLTPTVDAAFGIYGSVQPAAVAAALDAHPQACCVILTSPTYEGVVSDIASIARLCHAHGVPLLVDEAHGAHYLPFAAQYGWQGGAVAAGADLVVQSAHKTLPSLTQTAFLQLNGSLADPAEVERQLDVFETSSPSYPLLVSLDGCTGWLAQQGCASQPVQPSRLT
;
A
#
# COMPACT_ATOMS: atom_id res chain seq x y z
N MET A 1 -29.42 4.01 -4.24
CA MET A 1 -28.73 3.84 -5.56
C MET A 1 -27.23 3.78 -5.26
N THR A 2 -26.55 2.75 -5.67
CA THR A 2 -25.11 2.63 -5.50
C THR A 2 -24.44 3.67 -6.39
N VAL A 3 -23.66 4.58 -5.80
CA VAL A 3 -22.91 5.57 -6.58
C VAL A 3 -21.75 4.85 -7.26
N LYS A 4 -21.70 4.90 -8.59
CA LYS A 4 -20.60 4.33 -9.37
C LYS A 4 -19.33 5.18 -9.16
N SER A 5 -18.16 4.55 -9.08
CA SER A 5 -16.90 5.28 -9.05
C SER A 5 -16.65 6.01 -10.38
N THR A 6 -15.79 7.02 -10.35
CA THR A 6 -15.41 7.78 -11.55
C THR A 6 -14.75 6.86 -12.59
N LEU A 7 -13.86 5.98 -12.14
CA LEU A 7 -13.20 5.00 -13.01
C LEU A 7 -14.21 4.05 -13.65
N GLN A 8 -15.16 3.50 -12.87
CA GLN A 8 -16.21 2.62 -13.40
C GLN A 8 -17.02 3.31 -14.49
N GLN A 9 -17.43 4.57 -14.29
CA GLN A 9 -18.21 5.34 -15.28
C GLN A 9 -17.43 5.56 -16.58
N GLN A 10 -16.13 5.87 -16.47
CA GLN A 10 -15.26 6.05 -17.64
C GLN A 10 -15.08 4.75 -18.43
N LEU A 11 -14.83 3.63 -17.75
CA LEU A 11 -14.69 2.32 -18.38
C LEU A 11 -16.00 1.83 -19.02
N GLU A 12 -17.15 2.07 -18.39
CA GLU A 12 -18.46 1.76 -19.00
C GLU A 12 -18.71 2.58 -20.27
N THR A 13 -18.35 3.87 -20.26
CA THR A 13 -18.47 4.74 -21.45
C THR A 13 -17.56 4.27 -22.57
N LEU A 14 -16.31 3.95 -22.26
CA LEU A 14 -15.35 3.39 -23.19
C LEU A 14 -15.81 2.05 -23.75
N SER A 15 -16.33 1.18 -22.88
CA SER A 15 -16.88 -0.12 -23.23
C SER A 15 -18.04 -0.02 -24.23
N ALA A 16 -18.93 0.94 -24.04
CA ALA A 16 -20.07 1.16 -24.94
C ALA A 16 -19.65 1.69 -26.31
N ALA A 17 -18.55 2.46 -26.37
CA ALA A 17 -18.07 3.11 -27.58
C ALA A 17 -17.20 2.22 -28.51
N ARG A 18 -16.70 1.08 -27.99
CA ARG A 18 -15.69 0.27 -28.70
C ARG A 18 -16.09 -1.18 -28.86
N TYR A 19 -15.83 -1.75 -30.02
CA TYR A 19 -15.99 -3.19 -30.27
C TYR A 19 -14.82 -3.97 -29.62
N PRO A 20 -15.07 -5.04 -28.83
CA PRO A 20 -14.05 -5.69 -28.01
C PRO A 20 -13.20 -6.68 -28.81
N LEU A 21 -12.31 -6.20 -29.69
CA LEU A 21 -11.28 -7.04 -30.34
C LEU A 21 -10.09 -7.37 -29.43
N HIS A 22 -9.94 -6.60 -28.35
CA HIS A 22 -8.88 -6.77 -27.34
C HIS A 22 -9.17 -7.91 -26.33
N MET A 23 -8.22 -8.22 -25.48
CA MET A 23 -8.42 -9.09 -24.32
C MET A 23 -9.32 -8.40 -23.26
N PRO A 24 -10.00 -9.09 -22.35
CA PRO A 24 -10.03 -10.55 -22.17
C PRO A 24 -10.89 -11.33 -23.19
N GLY A 25 -10.76 -12.67 -23.15
CA GLY A 25 -11.42 -13.58 -24.10
C GLY A 25 -12.95 -13.61 -24.05
N HIS A 26 -13.59 -13.20 -22.96
CA HIS A 26 -15.06 -13.09 -22.85
C HIS A 26 -15.65 -11.93 -23.68
N LYS A 27 -14.81 -11.04 -24.22
CA LYS A 27 -15.20 -9.94 -25.12
C LYS A 27 -16.31 -9.05 -24.55
N ARG A 28 -16.30 -8.81 -23.23
CA ARG A 28 -17.31 -8.02 -22.48
C ARG A 28 -18.74 -8.49 -22.67
N ARG A 29 -18.92 -9.74 -23.12
CA ARG A 29 -20.24 -10.35 -23.28
C ARG A 29 -20.62 -11.07 -22.00
N THR A 30 -21.90 -10.98 -21.64
CA THR A 30 -22.50 -11.85 -20.63
C THR A 30 -22.58 -13.25 -21.23
N LEU A 31 -21.52 -14.03 -21.05
CA LEU A 31 -21.54 -15.45 -21.37
C LEU A 31 -22.31 -16.17 -20.25
N PRO A 32 -22.90 -17.35 -20.52
CA PRO A 32 -23.56 -18.16 -19.48
C PRO A 32 -22.55 -18.80 -18.52
N ALA A 33 -21.43 -18.14 -18.27
CA ALA A 33 -20.42 -18.55 -17.31
C ALA A 33 -20.63 -17.81 -16.00
N PRO A 34 -20.74 -18.52 -14.86
CA PRO A 34 -20.86 -17.89 -13.55
C PRO A 34 -19.67 -16.94 -13.27
N GLY A 35 -19.93 -15.83 -12.58
CA GLY A 35 -18.89 -14.92 -12.11
C GLY A 35 -18.48 -13.78 -13.06
N LEU A 36 -19.05 -13.68 -14.28
CA LEU A 36 -18.72 -12.63 -15.25
C LEU A 36 -19.58 -11.36 -15.15
N GLY A 37 -20.13 -11.05 -13.97
CA GLY A 37 -20.95 -9.84 -13.76
C GLY A 37 -20.19 -8.51 -13.97
N CYS A 38 -18.85 -8.52 -13.88
CA CYS A 38 -17.97 -7.37 -14.11
C CYS A 38 -17.42 -7.29 -15.55
N ALA A 39 -17.83 -8.18 -16.44
CA ALA A 39 -17.26 -8.28 -17.81
C ALA A 39 -17.32 -6.96 -18.61
N ALA A 40 -18.26 -6.06 -18.29
CA ALA A 40 -18.37 -4.76 -18.96
C ALA A 40 -17.17 -3.83 -18.70
N TRP A 41 -16.48 -3.99 -17.58
CA TRP A 41 -15.32 -3.18 -17.17
C TRP A 41 -14.02 -3.99 -17.19
N ASP A 42 -14.11 -5.28 -17.41
CA ASP A 42 -12.94 -6.14 -17.51
C ASP A 42 -12.34 -6.00 -18.90
N MET A 43 -11.24 -5.30 -18.99
CA MET A 43 -10.56 -4.97 -20.24
C MET A 43 -9.05 -4.98 -20.02
N THR A 44 -8.31 -4.58 -21.00
CA THR A 44 -6.86 -4.43 -20.95
C THR A 44 -6.44 -3.00 -21.26
N GLU A 45 -5.18 -2.72 -21.29
CA GLU A 45 -4.50 -1.44 -21.59
C GLU A 45 -4.69 -1.01 -23.04
N ILE A 46 -5.93 -0.64 -23.40
CA ILE A 46 -6.29 -0.05 -24.69
C ILE A 46 -6.39 1.47 -24.59
N ASP A 47 -6.34 2.15 -25.72
CA ASP A 47 -6.50 3.61 -25.78
C ASP A 47 -7.71 4.07 -24.96
N GLY A 48 -7.47 4.91 -23.96
CA GLY A 48 -8.45 5.48 -23.06
C GLY A 48 -8.76 4.63 -21.82
N ALA A 49 -8.24 3.40 -21.72
CA ALA A 49 -8.32 2.61 -20.50
C ALA A 49 -7.13 2.83 -19.56
N ASP A 50 -6.07 3.45 -20.07
CA ASP A 50 -4.79 3.67 -19.37
C ASP A 50 -3.98 2.37 -19.18
N ASP A 51 -2.73 2.46 -18.75
CA ASP A 51 -1.87 1.34 -18.41
C ASP A 51 -1.42 1.48 -16.94
N LEU A 52 -1.60 0.44 -16.13
CA LEU A 52 -1.22 0.51 -14.71
C LEU A 52 0.29 0.71 -14.52
N HIS A 53 1.11 0.20 -15.43
CA HIS A 53 2.58 0.26 -15.36
C HIS A 53 3.14 1.59 -15.91
N ASP A 54 2.37 2.32 -16.73
CA ASP A 54 2.73 3.64 -17.28
C ASP A 54 1.52 4.57 -17.27
N ALA A 55 0.92 4.74 -16.10
CA ALA A 55 -0.34 5.44 -15.92
C ALA A 55 -0.19 6.95 -16.10
N ASP A 56 -0.85 7.49 -17.13
CA ASP A 56 -0.91 8.92 -17.44
C ASP A 56 -2.33 9.47 -17.59
N GLY A 57 -3.34 8.59 -17.51
CA GLY A 57 -4.74 8.85 -17.77
C GLY A 57 -5.67 8.65 -16.57
N ILE A 58 -6.69 7.79 -16.76
CA ILE A 58 -7.76 7.57 -15.78
C ILE A 58 -7.27 6.85 -14.52
N LEU A 59 -6.28 5.95 -14.64
CA LEU A 59 -5.67 5.26 -13.51
C LEU A 59 -4.77 6.20 -12.73
N ALA A 60 -3.95 7.01 -13.42
CA ALA A 60 -3.15 8.06 -12.77
C ALA A 60 -4.04 8.99 -11.96
N ALA A 61 -5.15 9.47 -12.52
CA ALA A 61 -6.11 10.34 -11.82
C ALA A 61 -6.75 9.64 -10.61
N ALA A 62 -7.06 8.35 -10.69
CA ALA A 62 -7.60 7.57 -9.58
C ALA A 62 -6.57 7.44 -8.43
N MET A 63 -5.33 7.10 -8.75
CA MET A 63 -4.23 7.01 -7.79
C MET A 63 -3.90 8.36 -7.14
N GLN A 64 -3.96 9.46 -7.90
CA GLN A 64 -3.80 10.82 -7.36
C GLN A 64 -4.90 11.19 -6.35
N ARG A 65 -6.16 10.82 -6.63
CA ARG A 65 -7.26 11.03 -5.65
C ARG A 65 -7.01 10.27 -4.35
N THR A 66 -6.52 9.03 -4.46
CA THR A 66 -6.18 8.23 -3.28
C THR A 66 -4.99 8.83 -2.52
N ALA A 67 -3.95 9.25 -3.21
CA ALA A 67 -2.81 9.94 -2.58
C ALA A 67 -3.26 11.21 -1.83
N ALA A 68 -4.13 12.01 -2.44
CA ALA A 68 -4.70 13.20 -1.81
C ALA A 68 -5.53 12.88 -0.56
N LEU A 69 -6.32 11.78 -0.60
CA LEU A 69 -7.11 11.32 0.55
C LEU A 69 -6.22 10.92 1.73
N TYR A 70 -5.12 10.22 1.48
CA TYR A 70 -4.17 9.77 2.50
C TYR A 70 -3.12 10.85 2.87
N GLY A 71 -3.05 11.96 2.14
CA GLY A 71 -2.02 12.97 2.33
C GLY A 71 -0.62 12.46 1.96
N SER A 72 -0.51 11.43 1.15
CA SER A 72 0.75 10.91 0.64
C SER A 72 1.20 11.69 -0.59
N ARG A 73 2.50 11.65 -0.88
CA ARG A 73 3.09 12.27 -2.07
C ARG A 73 2.67 11.54 -3.35
N ARG A 74 2.53 10.20 -3.28
CA ARG A 74 2.10 9.34 -4.38
C ARG A 74 1.47 8.06 -3.86
N CYS A 75 0.54 7.50 -4.63
CA CYS A 75 -0.09 6.20 -4.36
C CYS A 75 -0.07 5.36 -5.62
N TRP A 76 0.24 4.08 -5.50
CA TRP A 76 0.06 3.08 -6.54
C TRP A 76 -1.02 2.08 -6.12
N TYR A 77 -1.89 1.73 -7.06
CA TYR A 77 -2.84 0.66 -6.90
C TYR A 77 -2.16 -0.68 -7.13
N LEU A 78 -2.46 -1.65 -6.29
CA LEU A 78 -1.93 -3.00 -6.37
C LEU A 78 -3.08 -3.99 -6.53
N VAL A 79 -2.98 -4.86 -7.55
CA VAL A 79 -3.92 -5.94 -7.81
C VAL A 79 -3.33 -7.32 -7.51
N GLY A 80 -2.06 -7.38 -7.12
CA GLY A 80 -1.37 -8.56 -6.57
C GLY A 80 -1.33 -8.58 -5.03
N GLY A 81 -2.10 -7.70 -4.37
CA GLY A 81 -2.17 -7.58 -2.91
C GLY A 81 -0.99 -6.84 -2.30
N SER A 82 -1.02 -6.66 -0.97
CA SER A 82 0.10 -6.09 -0.22
C SER A 82 1.39 -6.90 -0.34
N THR A 83 1.31 -8.17 -0.75
CA THR A 83 2.48 -8.99 -1.06
C THR A 83 3.35 -8.33 -2.12
N VAL A 84 2.76 -7.90 -3.24
CA VAL A 84 3.49 -7.19 -4.30
C VAL A 84 4.07 -5.88 -3.78
N GLY A 85 3.29 -5.09 -3.03
CA GLY A 85 3.76 -3.83 -2.44
C GLY A 85 4.97 -4.01 -1.52
N LEU A 86 4.98 -5.09 -0.72
CA LEU A 86 6.12 -5.42 0.15
C LEU A 86 7.34 -5.86 -0.67
N LEU A 87 7.16 -6.74 -1.67
CA LEU A 87 8.25 -7.18 -2.53
C LEU A 87 8.87 -6.00 -3.28
N ALA A 88 8.04 -5.21 -3.95
CA ALA A 88 8.48 -4.06 -4.74
C ALA A 88 9.09 -2.96 -3.85
N GLY A 89 8.43 -2.60 -2.75
CA GLY A 89 8.90 -1.56 -1.85
C GLY A 89 10.23 -1.91 -1.18
N ILE A 90 10.41 -3.15 -0.71
CA ILE A 90 11.67 -3.59 -0.13
C ILE A 90 12.78 -3.59 -1.18
N ARG A 91 12.51 -4.08 -2.39
CA ARG A 91 13.50 -4.09 -3.48
C ARG A 91 13.86 -2.69 -3.96
N ALA A 92 12.93 -1.74 -3.91
CA ALA A 92 13.20 -0.34 -4.24
C ALA A 92 14.13 0.34 -3.21
N LEU A 93 14.02 -0.05 -1.94
CA LEU A 93 14.85 0.52 -0.87
C LEU A 93 16.17 -0.23 -0.63
N ALA A 94 16.21 -1.53 -0.94
CA ALA A 94 17.33 -2.40 -0.64
C ALA A 94 17.90 -3.04 -1.91
N PRO A 95 19.06 -2.57 -2.40
CA PRO A 95 19.79 -3.23 -3.47
C PRO A 95 20.11 -4.69 -3.15
N PHE A 96 20.36 -5.49 -4.19
CA PHE A 96 20.69 -6.91 -4.04
C PHE A 96 21.92 -7.09 -3.14
N GLY A 97 21.81 -8.00 -2.16
CA GLY A 97 22.91 -8.34 -1.23
C GLY A 97 23.14 -7.34 -0.09
N SER A 98 22.29 -6.28 0.04
CA SER A 98 22.45 -5.28 1.09
C SER A 98 21.90 -5.74 2.45
N GLU A 99 22.14 -4.91 3.48
CA GLU A 99 21.67 -5.13 4.84
C GLU A 99 20.36 -4.37 5.11
N VAL A 100 19.48 -4.97 5.90
CA VAL A 100 18.20 -4.36 6.31
C VAL A 100 17.89 -4.66 7.77
N ILE A 101 17.17 -3.75 8.44
CA ILE A 101 16.65 -3.95 9.80
C ILE A 101 15.18 -4.32 9.71
N VAL A 102 14.77 -5.45 10.30
CA VAL A 102 13.44 -6.04 10.09
C VAL A 102 12.79 -6.44 11.41
N ALA A 103 11.53 -6.07 11.63
CA ALA A 103 10.76 -6.62 12.75
C ALA A 103 10.53 -8.13 12.57
N ARG A 104 10.86 -8.93 13.59
CA ARG A 104 10.82 -10.40 13.52
C ARG A 104 9.42 -10.96 13.31
N ASN A 105 8.37 -10.23 13.70
CA ASN A 105 6.95 -10.58 13.54
C ASN A 105 6.35 -10.13 12.19
N CYS A 106 7.17 -9.88 11.17
CA CYS A 106 6.71 -9.44 9.86
C CYS A 106 6.00 -10.56 9.08
N HIS A 107 5.22 -10.14 8.08
CA HIS A 107 4.54 -11.06 7.16
C HIS A 107 5.53 -11.84 6.30
N LYS A 108 5.16 -13.08 5.89
CA LYS A 108 6.00 -13.95 5.05
C LYS A 108 6.52 -13.28 3.77
N ALA A 109 5.80 -12.31 3.20
CA ALA A 109 6.23 -11.57 2.02
C ALA A 109 7.55 -10.80 2.26
N VAL A 110 7.81 -10.34 3.50
CA VAL A 110 9.09 -9.72 3.85
C VAL A 110 10.20 -10.76 3.77
N TYR A 111 10.00 -11.96 4.32
CA TYR A 111 10.99 -13.06 4.21
C TYR A 111 11.25 -13.46 2.74
N HIS A 112 10.21 -13.48 1.90
CA HIS A 112 10.39 -13.71 0.47
C HIS A 112 11.22 -12.60 -0.19
N ALA A 113 11.02 -11.33 0.20
CA ALA A 113 11.84 -10.23 -0.30
C ALA A 113 13.31 -10.37 0.14
N LEU A 114 13.56 -10.79 1.40
CA LEU A 114 14.90 -11.08 1.88
C LEU A 114 15.60 -12.17 1.05
N GLU A 115 14.89 -13.26 0.78
CA GLU A 115 15.38 -14.37 -0.03
C GLU A 115 15.67 -13.94 -1.47
N LEU A 116 14.68 -13.32 -2.14
CA LEU A 116 14.79 -12.86 -3.53
C LEU A 116 15.88 -11.80 -3.72
N GLY A 117 16.08 -10.92 -2.73
CA GLY A 117 17.11 -9.88 -2.74
C GLY A 117 18.46 -10.36 -2.19
N GLN A 118 18.57 -11.58 -1.68
CA GLN A 118 19.72 -12.07 -0.91
C GLN A 118 20.14 -11.10 0.20
N LEU A 119 19.16 -10.49 0.86
CA LEU A 119 19.38 -9.45 1.86
C LEU A 119 19.82 -10.04 3.21
N THR A 120 20.74 -9.37 3.86
CA THR A 120 21.13 -9.68 5.24
C THR A 120 20.22 -8.97 6.21
N ALA A 121 19.44 -9.73 7.00
CA ALA A 121 18.46 -9.17 7.93
C ALA A 121 18.98 -9.09 9.37
N HIS A 122 18.90 -7.89 9.97
CA HIS A 122 19.11 -7.64 11.37
C HIS A 122 17.75 -7.53 12.07
N TYR A 123 17.42 -8.50 12.93
CA TYR A 123 16.07 -8.62 13.45
C TYR A 123 15.83 -7.80 14.72
N LEU A 124 14.77 -7.00 14.69
CA LEU A 124 14.15 -6.42 15.88
C LEU A 124 13.15 -7.42 16.45
N THR A 125 13.33 -7.83 17.68
CA THR A 125 12.40 -8.73 18.37
C THR A 125 11.44 -7.89 19.21
N PRO A 126 10.13 -7.83 18.84
CA PRO A 126 9.12 -7.16 19.67
C PRO A 126 9.00 -7.83 21.02
N THR A 127 8.55 -7.07 22.03
CA THR A 127 8.14 -7.65 23.32
C THR A 127 6.99 -8.63 23.10
N VAL A 128 6.79 -9.56 24.05
CA VAL A 128 5.65 -10.46 24.07
C VAL A 128 4.79 -10.13 25.27
N ASP A 129 3.51 -9.89 25.05
CA ASP A 129 2.53 -9.83 26.13
C ASP A 129 2.27 -11.25 26.65
N ALA A 130 2.73 -11.51 27.89
CA ALA A 130 2.64 -12.84 28.47
C ALA A 130 1.20 -13.27 28.81
N ALA A 131 0.29 -12.31 29.03
CA ALA A 131 -1.11 -12.60 29.38
C ALA A 131 -1.90 -13.09 28.16
N PHE A 132 -1.62 -12.52 26.98
CA PHE A 132 -2.34 -12.84 25.74
C PHE A 132 -1.51 -13.68 24.75
N GLY A 133 -0.19 -13.82 24.97
CA GLY A 133 0.70 -14.55 24.08
C GLY A 133 0.88 -13.91 22.71
N ILE A 134 0.72 -12.58 22.62
CA ILE A 134 0.83 -11.80 21.37
C ILE A 134 2.10 -10.95 21.35
N TYR A 135 2.53 -10.57 20.16
CA TYR A 135 3.61 -9.61 20.00
C TYR A 135 3.17 -8.20 20.37
N GLY A 136 3.98 -7.51 21.17
CA GLY A 136 3.85 -6.09 21.49
C GLY A 136 4.40 -5.20 20.37
N SER A 137 4.51 -3.90 20.70
CA SER A 137 5.08 -2.90 19.80
C SER A 137 6.61 -3.02 19.69
N VAL A 138 7.14 -2.60 18.54
CA VAL A 138 8.58 -2.36 18.39
C VAL A 138 8.92 -1.05 19.10
N GLN A 139 9.88 -1.10 20.02
CA GLN A 139 10.27 0.08 20.79
C GLN A 139 11.23 0.97 20.01
N PRO A 140 11.05 2.31 19.99
CA PRO A 140 11.97 3.24 19.32
C PRO A 140 13.43 3.08 19.73
N ALA A 141 13.69 2.81 21.03
CA ALA A 141 15.03 2.58 21.52
C ALA A 141 15.71 1.35 20.90
N ALA A 142 14.94 0.28 20.60
CA ALA A 142 15.47 -0.90 19.92
C ALA A 142 15.85 -0.60 18.47
N VAL A 143 15.07 0.26 17.79
CA VAL A 143 15.38 0.72 16.42
C VAL A 143 16.64 1.58 16.44
N ALA A 144 16.76 2.54 17.37
CA ALA A 144 17.96 3.37 17.50
C ALA A 144 19.22 2.51 17.70
N ALA A 145 19.18 1.57 18.65
CA ALA A 145 20.31 0.67 18.90
C ALA A 145 20.68 -0.19 17.68
N ALA A 146 19.68 -0.63 16.90
CA ALA A 146 19.92 -1.40 15.68
C ALA A 146 20.55 -0.53 14.57
N LEU A 147 20.10 0.71 14.38
CA LEU A 147 20.67 1.66 13.42
C LEU A 147 22.13 1.99 13.76
N ASP A 148 22.43 2.20 15.06
CA ASP A 148 23.81 2.45 15.52
C ASP A 148 24.71 1.22 15.31
N ALA A 149 24.17 0.00 15.53
CA ALA A 149 24.92 -1.24 15.36
C ALA A 149 25.13 -1.64 13.89
N HIS A 150 24.21 -1.23 12.99
CA HIS A 150 24.20 -1.61 11.58
C HIS A 150 24.11 -0.38 10.66
N PRO A 151 25.15 0.48 10.60
CA PRO A 151 25.13 1.74 9.86
C PRO A 151 25.08 1.56 8.34
N GLN A 152 25.20 0.32 7.82
CA GLN A 152 25.07 -0.03 6.39
C GLN A 152 23.67 -0.48 6.04
N ALA A 153 22.73 -0.54 6.98
CA ALA A 153 21.36 -0.95 6.69
C ALA A 153 20.67 0.06 5.76
N CYS A 154 20.13 -0.45 4.65
CA CYS A 154 19.51 0.36 3.60
C CYS A 154 18.09 0.81 3.95
N CYS A 155 17.38 0.06 4.80
CA CYS A 155 16.05 0.43 5.25
C CYS A 155 15.67 -0.28 6.56
N VAL A 156 14.66 0.28 7.24
CA VAL A 156 13.97 -0.35 8.37
C VAL A 156 12.60 -0.81 7.89
N ILE A 157 12.20 -2.06 8.22
CA ILE A 157 10.94 -2.67 7.81
C ILE A 157 10.17 -3.10 9.06
N LEU A 158 8.99 -2.53 9.27
CA LEU A 158 8.13 -2.82 10.43
C LEU A 158 6.72 -3.22 9.98
N THR A 159 6.03 -3.99 10.85
CA THR A 159 4.58 -4.26 10.73
C THR A 159 3.86 -3.49 11.82
N SER A 160 3.00 -2.55 11.45
CA SER A 160 2.17 -1.75 12.36
C SER A 160 0.91 -1.25 11.64
N PRO A 161 -0.29 -1.65 12.12
CA PRO A 161 -0.53 -2.52 13.26
C PRO A 161 -0.13 -3.98 13.01
N THR A 162 0.06 -4.75 14.09
CA THR A 162 0.14 -6.21 14.01
C THR A 162 -1.22 -6.79 13.63
N TYR A 163 -1.29 -8.11 13.40
CA TYR A 163 -2.56 -8.80 13.14
C TYR A 163 -3.58 -8.59 14.27
N GLU A 164 -3.11 -8.53 15.51
CA GLU A 164 -3.92 -8.32 16.73
C GLU A 164 -4.28 -6.85 16.97
N GLY A 165 -3.74 -5.92 16.17
CA GLY A 165 -4.03 -4.49 16.27
C GLY A 165 -3.04 -3.69 17.13
N VAL A 166 -1.90 -4.28 17.51
CA VAL A 166 -0.87 -3.55 18.28
C VAL A 166 -0.13 -2.55 17.38
N VAL A 167 -0.13 -1.28 17.78
CA VAL A 167 0.51 -0.18 17.05
C VAL A 167 1.85 0.18 17.69
N SER A 168 2.89 0.39 16.88
CA SER A 168 4.18 0.93 17.29
C SER A 168 4.21 2.46 17.17
N ASP A 169 5.07 3.14 17.91
CA ASP A 169 5.29 4.60 17.76
C ASP A 169 6.07 4.90 16.47
N ILE A 170 5.35 4.81 15.35
CA ILE A 170 5.93 5.02 14.01
C ILE A 170 6.50 6.43 13.87
N ALA A 171 5.89 7.45 14.48
CA ALA A 171 6.39 8.81 14.37
C ALA A 171 7.77 9.00 15.02
N SER A 172 8.01 8.41 16.17
CA SER A 172 9.33 8.42 16.80
C SER A 172 10.33 7.58 16.02
N ILE A 173 9.92 6.42 15.53
CA ILE A 173 10.77 5.53 14.73
C ILE A 173 11.15 6.19 13.40
N ALA A 174 10.22 6.84 12.70
CA ALA A 174 10.51 7.56 11.46
C ALA A 174 11.55 8.66 11.68
N ARG A 175 11.42 9.46 12.76
CA ARG A 175 12.42 10.48 13.08
C ARG A 175 13.81 9.88 13.32
N LEU A 176 13.91 8.74 14.00
CA LEU A 176 15.18 8.04 14.22
C LEU A 176 15.78 7.56 12.90
N CYS A 177 14.99 6.91 12.06
CA CYS A 177 15.42 6.44 10.75
C CYS A 177 15.93 7.61 9.88
N HIS A 178 15.17 8.70 9.81
CA HIS A 178 15.53 9.89 9.03
C HIS A 178 16.80 10.58 9.56
N ALA A 179 17.02 10.60 10.89
CA ALA A 179 18.26 11.13 11.47
C ALA A 179 19.51 10.34 11.02
N HIS A 180 19.35 9.07 10.66
CA HIS A 180 20.41 8.21 10.10
C HIS A 180 20.42 8.20 8.55
N GLY A 181 19.49 8.92 7.89
CA GLY A 181 19.32 8.89 6.43
C GLY A 181 18.79 7.56 5.89
N VAL A 182 18.14 6.75 6.74
CA VAL A 182 17.61 5.42 6.43
C VAL A 182 16.09 5.52 6.24
N PRO A 183 15.52 5.06 5.12
CA PRO A 183 14.08 5.06 4.90
C PRO A 183 13.36 4.01 5.77
N LEU A 184 12.11 4.33 6.13
CA LEU A 184 11.21 3.44 6.88
C LEU A 184 10.10 2.92 5.97
N LEU A 185 10.01 1.60 5.79
CA LEU A 185 8.87 0.92 5.18
C LEU A 185 8.00 0.32 6.28
N VAL A 186 6.70 0.62 6.24
CA VAL A 186 5.70 0.07 7.16
C VAL A 186 4.70 -0.82 6.42
N ASP A 187 4.65 -2.08 6.82
CA ASP A 187 3.53 -2.97 6.49
C ASP A 187 2.33 -2.60 7.36
N GLU A 188 1.47 -1.77 6.82
CA GLU A 188 0.21 -1.32 7.41
C GLU A 188 -0.98 -2.06 6.79
N ALA A 189 -0.81 -3.33 6.41
CA ALA A 189 -1.85 -4.11 5.74
C ALA A 189 -3.16 -4.20 6.56
N HIS A 190 -3.10 -4.10 7.88
CA HIS A 190 -4.27 -4.10 8.77
C HIS A 190 -4.71 -2.70 9.20
N GLY A 191 -4.08 -1.63 8.71
CA GLY A 191 -4.33 -0.24 9.12
C GLY A 191 -4.81 0.71 8.01
N ALA A 192 -5.22 0.22 6.84
CA ALA A 192 -5.67 1.06 5.73
C ALA A 192 -6.79 2.05 6.11
N HIS A 193 -7.58 1.73 7.13
CA HIS A 193 -8.68 2.55 7.64
C HIS A 193 -8.24 3.64 8.64
N TYR A 194 -7.01 3.60 9.16
CA TYR A 194 -6.60 4.51 10.24
C TYR A 194 -6.65 5.97 9.82
N LEU A 195 -5.96 6.34 8.76
CA LEU A 195 -5.92 7.74 8.35
C LEU A 195 -7.28 8.26 7.86
N PRO A 196 -8.03 7.57 7.00
CA PRO A 196 -9.35 8.03 6.57
C PRO A 196 -10.33 8.31 7.72
N PHE A 197 -10.26 7.55 8.80
CA PHE A 197 -11.17 7.66 9.93
C PHE A 197 -10.57 8.33 11.18
N ALA A 198 -9.30 8.77 11.13
CA ALA A 198 -8.59 9.34 12.26
C ALA A 198 -9.35 10.51 12.91
N ALA A 199 -9.81 11.47 12.11
CA ALA A 199 -10.53 12.63 12.61
C ALA A 199 -11.89 12.28 13.24
N GLN A 200 -12.60 11.28 12.68
CA GLN A 200 -13.92 10.86 13.15
C GLN A 200 -13.88 10.15 14.50
N TYR A 201 -12.85 9.35 14.72
CA TYR A 201 -12.74 8.48 15.90
C TYR A 201 -11.64 8.90 16.88
N GLY A 202 -10.91 9.97 16.59
CA GLY A 202 -9.78 10.40 17.41
C GLY A 202 -8.59 9.42 17.40
N TRP A 203 -8.43 8.65 16.32
CA TRP A 203 -7.34 7.70 16.17
C TRP A 203 -6.06 8.39 15.68
N GLN A 204 -4.94 7.71 15.87
CA GLN A 204 -3.70 8.09 15.19
C GLN A 204 -3.88 7.88 13.67
N GLY A 205 -3.31 8.77 12.86
CA GLY A 205 -3.50 8.80 11.42
C GLY A 205 -2.76 7.71 10.62
N GLY A 206 -2.22 6.69 11.29
CA GLY A 206 -1.48 5.61 10.64
C GLY A 206 -0.06 6.00 10.22
N ALA A 207 0.60 5.10 9.48
CA ALA A 207 2.02 5.21 9.16
C ALA A 207 2.34 6.35 8.18
N VAL A 208 1.43 6.68 7.26
CA VAL A 208 1.59 7.83 6.33
C VAL A 208 1.67 9.13 7.12
N ALA A 209 0.70 9.39 7.99
CA ALA A 209 0.67 10.60 8.82
C ALA A 209 1.83 10.64 9.84
N ALA A 210 2.32 9.48 10.26
CA ALA A 210 3.45 9.34 11.17
C ALA A 210 4.83 9.54 10.49
N GLY A 211 4.87 9.69 9.15
CA GLY A 211 6.07 10.04 8.42
C GLY A 211 6.89 8.85 7.91
N ALA A 212 6.32 7.65 7.81
CA ALA A 212 6.97 6.54 7.12
C ALA A 212 7.16 6.87 5.63
N ASP A 213 8.25 6.40 5.02
CA ASP A 213 8.60 6.72 3.63
C ASP A 213 7.80 5.89 2.62
N LEU A 214 7.66 4.59 2.86
CA LEU A 214 6.79 3.69 2.12
C LEU A 214 5.81 3.00 3.07
N VAL A 215 4.54 2.96 2.68
CA VAL A 215 3.49 2.30 3.46
C VAL A 215 2.67 1.39 2.58
N VAL A 216 2.57 0.12 2.95
CA VAL A 216 1.78 -0.88 2.22
C VAL A 216 0.49 -1.16 2.97
N GLN A 217 -0.66 -0.97 2.32
CA GLN A 217 -1.98 -1.08 2.94
C GLN A 217 -2.86 -2.06 2.16
N SER A 218 -3.42 -3.09 2.81
CA SER A 218 -4.42 -3.96 2.17
C SER A 218 -5.81 -3.31 2.24
N ALA A 219 -6.29 -2.77 1.13
CA ALA A 219 -7.63 -2.20 1.07
C ALA A 219 -8.70 -3.25 1.40
N HIS A 220 -8.55 -4.47 0.89
CA HIS A 220 -9.51 -5.55 1.07
C HIS A 220 -9.64 -6.09 2.49
N LYS A 221 -8.70 -5.80 3.40
CA LYS A 221 -8.77 -6.32 4.79
C LYS A 221 -9.65 -5.46 5.68
N THR A 222 -9.59 -4.16 5.54
CA THR A 222 -10.21 -3.22 6.49
C THR A 222 -11.09 -2.15 5.82
N LEU A 223 -11.14 -2.13 4.50
CA LEU A 223 -11.96 -1.21 3.70
C LEU A 223 -12.88 -1.99 2.74
N PRO A 224 -13.96 -1.37 2.22
CA PRO A 224 -14.90 -2.01 1.30
C PRO A 224 -14.31 -2.15 -0.11
N SER A 225 -13.34 -3.03 -0.28
CA SER A 225 -12.70 -3.33 -1.55
C SER A 225 -12.57 -4.84 -1.76
N LEU A 226 -12.46 -5.27 -3.02
CA LEU A 226 -12.36 -6.70 -3.37
C LEU A 226 -11.03 -7.30 -2.87
N THR A 227 -11.05 -8.59 -2.55
CA THR A 227 -9.85 -9.35 -2.19
C THR A 227 -8.74 -9.14 -3.21
N GLN A 228 -7.50 -9.10 -2.78
CA GLN A 228 -6.30 -8.84 -3.59
C GLN A 228 -5.98 -7.35 -3.81
N THR A 229 -6.90 -6.43 -3.50
CA THR A 229 -6.64 -4.99 -3.64
C THR A 229 -5.80 -4.44 -2.51
N ALA A 230 -4.82 -3.60 -2.86
CA ALA A 230 -3.97 -2.92 -1.90
C ALA A 230 -3.47 -1.57 -2.44
N PHE A 231 -2.88 -0.76 -1.56
CA PHE A 231 -2.20 0.49 -1.88
C PHE A 231 -0.73 0.40 -1.47
N LEU A 232 0.14 0.99 -2.28
CA LEU A 232 1.49 1.38 -1.88
C LEU A 232 1.55 2.89 -1.86
N GLN A 233 1.80 3.48 -0.69
CA GLN A 233 1.91 4.92 -0.48
C GLN A 233 3.38 5.33 -0.39
N LEU A 234 3.75 6.38 -1.10
CA LEU A 234 5.04 7.07 -0.96
C LEU A 234 4.82 8.39 -0.27
N ASN A 235 5.59 8.66 0.78
CA ASN A 235 5.47 9.89 1.55
C ASN A 235 6.76 10.73 1.54
N GLY A 236 7.84 10.22 2.08
CA GLY A 236 9.09 10.95 2.22
C GLY A 236 9.88 11.20 0.92
N SER A 237 11.13 11.59 1.09
CA SER A 237 12.10 11.82 -0.01
C SER A 237 13.21 10.77 -0.05
N LEU A 238 13.26 9.85 0.91
CA LEU A 238 14.32 8.82 0.99
C LEU A 238 14.05 7.61 0.08
N ALA A 239 12.83 7.48 -0.46
CA ALA A 239 12.50 6.50 -1.48
C ALA A 239 12.40 7.17 -2.87
N ASP A 240 13.06 6.60 -3.87
CA ASP A 240 12.98 7.06 -5.26
C ASP A 240 11.71 6.48 -5.92
N PRO A 241 10.76 7.32 -6.36
CA PRO A 241 9.55 6.85 -7.01
C PRO A 241 9.82 6.08 -8.30
N ALA A 242 10.86 6.43 -9.07
CA ALA A 242 11.19 5.73 -10.30
C ALA A 242 11.68 4.31 -10.03
N GLU A 243 12.43 4.10 -8.93
CA GLU A 243 12.85 2.75 -8.53
C GLU A 243 11.67 1.94 -7.99
N VAL A 244 10.72 2.57 -7.26
CA VAL A 244 9.49 1.90 -6.83
C VAL A 244 8.68 1.43 -8.04
N GLU A 245 8.48 2.26 -9.06
CA GLU A 245 7.78 1.92 -10.30
C GLU A 245 8.47 0.79 -11.04
N ARG A 246 9.79 0.86 -11.17
CA ARG A 246 10.58 -0.22 -11.79
C ARG A 246 10.41 -1.55 -11.06
N GLN A 247 10.28 -1.56 -9.73
CA GLN A 247 10.05 -2.79 -8.98
C GLN A 247 8.60 -3.25 -9.05
N LEU A 248 7.64 -2.33 -9.14
CA LEU A 248 6.25 -2.70 -9.40
C LEU A 248 6.11 -3.38 -10.77
N ASP A 249 6.81 -2.89 -11.79
CA ASP A 249 6.83 -3.54 -13.11
C ASP A 249 7.41 -4.97 -13.07
N VAL A 250 8.32 -5.25 -12.14
CA VAL A 250 8.87 -6.61 -11.94
C VAL A 250 7.90 -7.55 -11.21
N PHE A 251 7.18 -7.05 -10.21
CA PHE A 251 6.44 -7.91 -9.27
C PHE A 251 4.93 -7.90 -9.48
N GLU A 252 4.35 -6.86 -10.10
CA GLU A 252 2.93 -6.82 -10.44
C GLU A 252 2.67 -7.58 -11.73
N THR A 253 1.42 -7.98 -11.95
CA THR A 253 1.02 -8.67 -13.16
C THR A 253 1.04 -7.73 -14.38
N SER A 254 1.49 -8.22 -15.52
CA SER A 254 1.41 -7.50 -16.80
C SER A 254 -0.02 -7.42 -17.37
N SER A 255 -1.00 -8.04 -16.71
CA SER A 255 -2.42 -8.01 -17.12
C SER A 255 -3.27 -7.67 -15.90
N PRO A 256 -3.23 -6.41 -15.43
CA PRO A 256 -3.92 -6.01 -14.22
C PRO A 256 -5.43 -6.11 -14.36
N SER A 257 -6.10 -6.62 -13.32
CA SER A 257 -7.55 -6.76 -13.29
C SER A 257 -8.22 -5.40 -13.12
N TYR A 258 -8.86 -4.88 -14.18
CA TYR A 258 -9.64 -3.63 -14.11
C TYR A 258 -10.79 -3.69 -13.10
N PRO A 259 -11.52 -4.80 -12.90
CA PRO A 259 -12.48 -4.92 -11.81
C PRO A 259 -11.88 -4.66 -10.42
N LEU A 260 -10.64 -5.08 -10.16
CA LEU A 260 -9.95 -4.77 -8.91
C LEU A 260 -9.58 -3.29 -8.83
N LEU A 261 -9.12 -2.68 -9.92
CA LEU A 261 -8.82 -1.24 -10.00
C LEU A 261 -10.09 -0.39 -9.76
N VAL A 262 -11.21 -0.77 -10.37
CA VAL A 262 -12.53 -0.14 -10.10
C VAL A 262 -12.94 -0.27 -8.65
N SER A 263 -12.66 -1.42 -8.02
CA SER A 263 -12.94 -1.63 -6.60
C SER A 263 -12.12 -0.71 -5.70
N LEU A 264 -10.84 -0.46 -6.02
CA LEU A 264 -9.97 0.47 -5.31
C LEU A 264 -10.46 1.92 -5.44
N ASP A 265 -10.76 2.37 -6.67
CA ASP A 265 -11.27 3.72 -6.91
C ASP A 265 -12.66 3.93 -6.27
N GLY A 266 -13.53 2.91 -6.34
CA GLY A 266 -14.83 2.94 -5.68
C GLY A 266 -14.72 3.04 -4.16
N CYS A 267 -13.78 2.33 -3.57
CA CYS A 267 -13.46 2.41 -2.15
C CYS A 267 -12.98 3.81 -1.77
N THR A 268 -12.03 4.37 -2.51
CA THR A 268 -11.53 5.74 -2.30
C THR A 268 -12.64 6.79 -2.43
N GLY A 269 -13.49 6.68 -3.45
CA GLY A 269 -14.63 7.56 -3.65
C GLY A 269 -15.64 7.49 -2.50
N TRP A 270 -15.89 6.29 -1.97
CA TRP A 270 -16.74 6.11 -0.79
C TRP A 270 -16.11 6.75 0.45
N LEU A 271 -14.82 6.55 0.72
CA LEU A 271 -14.12 7.19 1.84
C LEU A 271 -14.20 8.71 1.77
N ALA A 272 -13.99 9.31 0.59
CA ALA A 272 -14.10 10.75 0.40
C ALA A 272 -15.50 11.29 0.74
N GLN A 273 -16.56 10.55 0.41
CA GLN A 273 -17.94 10.90 0.72
C GLN A 273 -18.27 10.82 2.23
N GLN A 274 -17.56 10.00 2.99
CA GLN A 274 -17.73 9.91 4.44
C GLN A 274 -17.13 11.10 5.21
N GLY A 275 -16.62 12.12 4.52
CA GLY A 275 -15.93 13.25 5.15
C GLY A 275 -14.51 12.90 5.62
N CYS A 276 -13.97 11.79 5.14
CA CYS A 276 -12.63 11.33 5.43
C CYS A 276 -11.54 12.11 4.65
N ALA A 277 -11.84 13.33 4.20
CA ALA A 277 -10.84 14.19 3.57
C ALA A 277 -9.78 14.56 4.61
N SER A 278 -8.52 14.40 4.24
CA SER A 278 -7.36 14.72 5.06
C SER A 278 -7.43 16.15 5.59
N GLN A 279 -7.87 16.30 6.85
CA GLN A 279 -7.40 17.45 7.60
C GLN A 279 -5.96 17.12 8.04
N PRO A 280 -5.01 18.05 7.94
CA PRO A 280 -3.69 17.81 8.49
C PRO A 280 -3.85 17.44 9.96
N VAL A 281 -3.48 16.23 10.32
CA VAL A 281 -3.49 15.78 11.71
C VAL A 281 -2.47 16.65 12.44
N GLN A 282 -2.95 17.61 13.20
CA GLN A 282 -2.07 18.31 14.13
C GLN A 282 -1.54 17.27 15.12
N PRO A 283 -0.23 17.20 15.37
CA PRO A 283 0.31 16.27 16.34
C PRO A 283 -0.38 16.54 17.68
N SER A 284 -1.24 15.61 18.12
CA SER A 284 -1.82 15.65 19.47
C SER A 284 -0.67 15.66 20.46
N ARG A 285 -0.59 16.68 21.29
CA ARG A 285 0.30 16.68 22.44
C ARG A 285 -0.13 15.51 23.32
N LEU A 286 0.69 14.46 23.30
CA LEU A 286 0.61 13.40 24.30
C LEU A 286 1.03 14.03 25.63
N THR A 287 0.07 14.28 26.50
CA THR A 287 0.31 14.53 27.93
C THR A 287 0.47 13.20 28.63
#